data_fe440822795bd95d81ba6cdb46860481
#
_entry.id   fe440822795bd95d81ba6cdb46860481
#
_cell.length_a   1.000
_cell.length_b   1.000
_cell.length_c   1.000
_cell.angle_alpha   90.00
_cell.angle_beta   90.00
_cell.angle_gamma   90.00
#
_symmetry.space_group_name_H-M   'P 1'
#
loop_
_entity.id
_entity.type
_entity.pdbx_description
1 polymer ?
#
loop_
_entity_poly.entity_id
_entity_poly.type
_entity_poly.pdbx_seq_one_letter_code
_entity_poly.pdbx_strand_id
1 'polypeptide(L)'
;MGAGINTRDYAERVPALVDAGVDVLCIDSSEGYSEWQARTIHWIREHYGDTVKVGAGNVVDAEGFRFLAEQGADFVKIGIGGGSICITRETKGIGRGQATAVIDVAAERDKYFEETGIYVPICADGGIVQDYHITLALAMGADFCMLGRYFSRFDESPTSKILVGGSYMKEYWGEGSARARNWQRYDLGGAAKLIFDEGGDSYVPYAGALADGMATTLAKVRSTMCNCGALTIPELREKAKLTLVSATSIVEGGAHDVLLKDTTNGNQRG
;
A
#
# COMPACT_ATOMS: atom_id res chain seq x y z
N MET A 1 -15.09 -4.85 -5.82
CA MET A 1 -14.44 -5.05 -4.51
C MET A 1 -13.20 -5.89 -4.66
N GLY A 2 -12.11 -5.59 -3.88
CA GLY A 2 -10.91 -6.40 -3.84
C GLY A 2 -10.86 -7.25 -2.58
N ALA A 3 -10.20 -8.42 -2.65
CA ALA A 3 -9.99 -9.29 -1.50
C ALA A 3 -8.55 -9.78 -1.43
N GLY A 4 -7.98 -9.76 -0.21
CA GLY A 4 -6.68 -10.35 0.07
C GLY A 4 -6.77 -11.89 0.14
N ILE A 5 -5.79 -12.53 -0.47
CA ILE A 5 -5.54 -13.98 -0.37
C ILE A 5 -4.09 -14.22 0.01
N ASN A 6 -3.79 -15.39 0.53
CA ASN A 6 -2.43 -15.83 0.80
C ASN A 6 -2.06 -17.03 -0.09
N THR A 7 -0.81 -17.46 0.00
CA THR A 7 -0.27 -18.55 -0.81
C THR A 7 -0.49 -19.95 -0.21
N ARG A 8 -1.38 -20.10 0.78
CA ARG A 8 -1.60 -21.38 1.49
C ARG A 8 -3.02 -21.89 1.34
N ASP A 9 -4.03 -21.02 1.54
CA ASP A 9 -5.45 -21.37 1.54
C ASP A 9 -6.20 -20.95 0.26
N TYR A 10 -5.45 -20.50 -0.75
CA TYR A 10 -6.04 -19.95 -1.98
C TYR A 10 -7.02 -20.91 -2.67
N ALA A 11 -6.74 -22.23 -2.64
CA ALA A 11 -7.58 -23.23 -3.28
C ALA A 11 -9.00 -23.34 -2.68
N GLU A 12 -9.15 -23.00 -1.39
CA GLU A 12 -10.46 -22.96 -0.71
C GLU A 12 -11.06 -21.55 -0.74
N ARG A 13 -10.21 -20.55 -0.54
CA ARG A 13 -10.64 -19.15 -0.39
C ARG A 13 -11.04 -18.49 -1.70
N VAL A 14 -10.30 -18.73 -2.79
CA VAL A 14 -10.55 -18.09 -4.09
C VAL A 14 -11.94 -18.48 -4.64
N PRO A 15 -12.37 -19.75 -4.67
CA PRO A 15 -13.71 -20.10 -5.11
C PRO A 15 -14.82 -19.36 -4.35
N ALA A 16 -14.71 -19.30 -3.03
CA ALA A 16 -15.69 -18.61 -2.19
C ALA A 16 -15.74 -17.08 -2.47
N LEU A 17 -14.60 -16.46 -2.75
CA LEU A 17 -14.53 -15.05 -3.10
C LEU A 17 -15.10 -14.76 -4.51
N VAL A 18 -14.83 -15.65 -5.46
CA VAL A 18 -15.38 -15.55 -6.83
C VAL A 18 -16.90 -15.72 -6.80
N ASP A 19 -17.41 -16.70 -6.09
CA ASP A 19 -18.85 -16.92 -5.89
C ASP A 19 -19.53 -15.72 -5.21
N ALA A 20 -18.80 -15.03 -4.33
CA ALA A 20 -19.27 -13.80 -3.69
C ALA A 20 -19.15 -12.54 -4.60
N GLY A 21 -18.67 -12.67 -5.83
CA GLY A 21 -18.59 -11.59 -6.80
C GLY A 21 -17.39 -10.65 -6.58
N VAL A 22 -16.21 -11.16 -6.20
CA VAL A 22 -15.00 -10.35 -6.10
C VAL A 22 -14.55 -9.86 -7.48
N ASP A 23 -14.15 -8.59 -7.59
CA ASP A 23 -13.62 -8.03 -8.84
C ASP A 23 -12.11 -8.26 -8.98
N VAL A 24 -11.38 -8.22 -7.85
CA VAL A 24 -9.92 -8.28 -7.82
C VAL A 24 -9.44 -9.10 -6.62
N LEU A 25 -8.56 -10.06 -6.87
CA LEU A 25 -7.78 -10.74 -5.86
C LEU A 25 -6.42 -10.07 -5.69
N CYS A 26 -5.90 -10.04 -4.47
CA CYS A 26 -4.56 -9.55 -4.21
C CYS A 26 -3.81 -10.56 -3.33
N ILE A 27 -2.75 -11.17 -3.84
CA ILE A 27 -1.90 -12.06 -3.06
C ILE A 27 -1.11 -11.18 -2.09
N ASP A 28 -1.35 -11.37 -0.81
CA ASP A 28 -0.72 -10.59 0.27
C ASP A 28 0.41 -11.39 0.92
N SER A 29 1.64 -10.93 0.70
CA SER A 29 2.86 -11.54 1.23
C SER A 29 3.90 -10.46 1.50
N SER A 30 4.71 -10.65 2.53
CA SER A 30 5.87 -9.81 2.80
C SER A 30 7.03 -10.06 1.82
N GLU A 31 6.95 -11.11 1.00
CA GLU A 31 7.92 -11.47 -0.04
C GLU A 31 7.20 -12.02 -1.27
N GLY A 32 7.11 -11.18 -2.29
CA GLY A 32 6.43 -11.52 -3.55
C GLY A 32 7.29 -12.30 -4.53
N TYR A 33 8.61 -12.14 -4.48
CA TYR A 33 9.53 -12.84 -5.37
C TYR A 33 9.75 -14.28 -4.92
N SER A 34 8.72 -15.10 -5.05
CA SER A 34 8.73 -16.48 -4.56
C SER A 34 7.93 -17.44 -5.43
N GLU A 35 8.36 -18.68 -5.46
CA GLU A 35 7.69 -19.80 -6.12
C GLU A 35 6.23 -19.99 -5.63
N TRP A 36 5.94 -19.64 -4.38
CA TRP A 36 4.58 -19.71 -3.83
C TRP A 36 3.62 -18.73 -4.50
N GLN A 37 4.09 -17.54 -4.83
CA GLN A 37 3.32 -16.56 -5.59
C GLN A 37 3.03 -17.07 -7.00
N ALA A 38 4.07 -17.57 -7.69
CA ALA A 38 3.93 -18.14 -9.04
C ALA A 38 2.88 -19.26 -9.07
N ARG A 39 2.96 -20.21 -8.15
CA ARG A 39 1.98 -21.33 -8.05
C ARG A 39 0.56 -20.82 -7.81
N THR A 40 0.40 -19.83 -6.95
CA THR A 40 -0.92 -19.26 -6.66
C THR A 40 -1.51 -18.57 -7.89
N ILE A 41 -0.71 -17.77 -8.61
CA ILE A 41 -1.14 -17.12 -9.85
C ILE A 41 -1.51 -18.17 -10.89
N HIS A 42 -0.67 -19.16 -11.14
CA HIS A 42 -0.92 -20.21 -12.12
C HIS A 42 -2.19 -20.98 -11.79
N TRP A 43 -2.39 -21.37 -10.52
CA TRP A 43 -3.62 -22.05 -10.11
C TRP A 43 -4.87 -21.22 -10.41
N ILE A 44 -4.83 -19.91 -10.14
CA ILE A 44 -5.97 -19.01 -10.43
C ILE A 44 -6.20 -18.93 -11.94
N ARG A 45 -5.13 -18.80 -12.74
CA ARG A 45 -5.23 -18.77 -14.20
C ARG A 45 -5.78 -20.06 -14.80
N GLU A 46 -5.40 -21.23 -14.27
CA GLU A 46 -5.91 -22.51 -14.70
C GLU A 46 -7.43 -22.69 -14.43
N HIS A 47 -7.92 -22.15 -13.30
CA HIS A 47 -9.32 -22.34 -12.91
C HIS A 47 -10.26 -21.23 -13.40
N TYR A 48 -9.77 -19.99 -13.53
CA TYR A 48 -10.60 -18.83 -13.82
C TYR A 48 -10.14 -18.02 -15.04
N GLY A 49 -9.00 -18.34 -15.64
CA GLY A 49 -8.45 -17.59 -16.79
C GLY A 49 -8.25 -16.12 -16.44
N ASP A 50 -8.70 -15.24 -17.32
CA ASP A 50 -8.63 -13.78 -17.19
C ASP A 50 -9.90 -13.15 -16.59
N THR A 51 -10.87 -13.96 -16.19
CA THR A 51 -12.15 -13.48 -15.64
C THR A 51 -11.99 -12.86 -14.27
N VAL A 52 -10.96 -13.24 -13.52
CA VAL A 52 -10.61 -12.68 -12.21
C VAL A 52 -9.26 -11.99 -12.28
N LYS A 53 -9.21 -10.73 -11.85
CA LYS A 53 -7.96 -9.98 -11.81
C LYS A 53 -7.15 -10.31 -10.57
N VAL A 54 -5.84 -10.53 -10.75
CA VAL A 54 -4.93 -10.97 -9.69
C VAL A 54 -3.76 -10.02 -9.56
N GLY A 55 -3.68 -9.34 -8.42
CA GLY A 55 -2.50 -8.62 -8.00
C GLY A 55 -1.55 -9.52 -7.21
N ALA A 56 -0.27 -9.27 -7.33
CA ALA A 56 0.78 -10.02 -6.64
C ALA A 56 1.78 -9.09 -5.96
N GLY A 57 2.48 -9.56 -4.96
CA GLY A 57 3.47 -8.77 -4.22
C GLY A 57 3.61 -9.23 -2.75
N ASN A 58 4.41 -8.49 -1.99
CA ASN A 58 5.11 -7.27 -2.39
C ASN A 58 6.52 -7.54 -2.87
N VAL A 59 6.97 -6.69 -3.77
CA VAL A 59 8.35 -6.65 -4.24
C VAL A 59 8.90 -5.22 -4.11
N VAL A 60 10.21 -5.03 -4.28
CA VAL A 60 10.87 -3.73 -4.12
C VAL A 60 11.87 -3.38 -5.21
N ASP A 61 12.01 -4.24 -6.21
CA ASP A 61 12.99 -4.12 -7.28
C ASP A 61 12.48 -4.60 -8.66
N ALA A 62 13.27 -4.35 -9.68
CA ALA A 62 12.99 -4.69 -11.06
C ALA A 62 12.83 -6.20 -11.28
N GLU A 63 13.67 -7.02 -10.65
CA GLU A 63 13.64 -8.47 -10.83
C GLU A 63 12.36 -9.08 -10.27
N GLY A 64 11.96 -8.66 -9.07
CA GLY A 64 10.71 -9.09 -8.45
C GLY A 64 9.48 -8.69 -9.25
N PHE A 65 9.46 -7.47 -9.81
CA PHE A 65 8.39 -7.05 -10.70
C PHE A 65 8.31 -7.92 -11.94
N ARG A 66 9.42 -8.08 -12.67
CA ARG A 66 9.48 -8.86 -13.91
C ARG A 66 9.04 -10.30 -13.67
N PHE A 67 9.52 -10.91 -12.60
CA PHE A 67 9.12 -12.25 -12.20
C PHE A 67 7.59 -12.36 -12.09
N LEU A 68 6.94 -11.49 -11.30
CA LEU A 68 5.49 -11.55 -11.10
C LEU A 68 4.69 -11.23 -12.38
N ALA A 69 5.15 -10.29 -13.20
CA ALA A 69 4.54 -9.96 -14.47
C ALA A 69 4.58 -11.15 -15.44
N GLU A 70 5.71 -11.85 -15.54
CA GLU A 70 5.89 -13.06 -16.35
C GLU A 70 5.05 -14.24 -15.85
N GLN A 71 4.74 -14.32 -14.56
CA GLN A 71 3.80 -15.31 -14.02
C GLN A 71 2.33 -15.01 -14.32
N GLY A 72 2.02 -13.82 -14.88
CA GLY A 72 0.67 -13.43 -15.27
C GLY A 72 -0.09 -12.63 -14.22
N ALA A 73 0.60 -11.89 -13.36
CA ALA A 73 -0.04 -10.91 -12.47
C ALA A 73 -0.66 -9.77 -13.29
N ASP A 74 -1.90 -9.36 -12.96
CA ASP A 74 -2.55 -8.19 -13.59
C ASP A 74 -2.04 -6.87 -13.03
N PHE A 75 -1.49 -6.85 -11.84
CA PHE A 75 -0.77 -5.71 -11.27
C PHE A 75 0.22 -6.20 -10.19
N VAL A 76 1.23 -5.38 -9.90
CA VAL A 76 2.25 -5.71 -8.89
C VAL A 76 2.26 -4.67 -7.77
N LYS A 77 2.29 -5.16 -6.55
CA LYS A 77 2.31 -4.35 -5.32
C LYS A 77 3.74 -4.13 -4.85
N ILE A 78 4.11 -2.85 -4.63
CA ILE A 78 5.47 -2.39 -4.36
C ILE A 78 5.59 -1.88 -2.93
N GLY A 79 6.48 -2.46 -2.16
CA GLY A 79 6.82 -1.99 -0.82
C GLY A 79 6.97 -3.10 0.21
N ILE A 80 8.13 -3.14 0.86
CA ILE A 80 8.42 -4.04 1.98
C ILE A 80 8.89 -3.21 3.16
N GLY A 81 8.25 -3.38 4.30
CA GLY A 81 8.61 -2.72 5.54
C GLY A 81 8.27 -1.23 5.61
N GLY A 82 7.48 -0.68 4.66
CA GLY A 82 7.12 0.74 4.59
C GLY A 82 5.86 1.12 5.36
N GLY A 83 5.07 0.17 5.83
CA GLY A 83 3.83 0.44 6.56
C GLY A 83 4.08 1.14 7.91
N SER A 84 3.14 1.99 8.35
CA SER A 84 3.30 2.80 9.58
C SER A 84 3.46 1.97 10.86
N ILE A 85 3.02 0.72 10.85
CA ILE A 85 3.09 -0.24 11.96
C ILE A 85 3.93 -1.47 11.62
N CYS A 86 4.57 -1.48 10.43
CA CYS A 86 5.44 -2.56 10.01
C CYS A 86 6.81 -2.40 10.65
N ILE A 87 7.31 -3.43 11.34
CA ILE A 87 8.63 -3.47 11.96
C ILE A 87 9.57 -4.48 11.27
N THR A 88 9.22 -4.95 10.08
CA THR A 88 10.04 -5.90 9.31
C THR A 88 11.47 -5.41 9.08
N ARG A 89 11.64 -4.10 8.78
CA ARG A 89 12.98 -3.51 8.59
C ARG A 89 13.82 -3.52 9.86
N GLU A 90 13.17 -3.30 11.01
CA GLU A 90 13.83 -3.29 12.32
C GLU A 90 14.17 -4.72 12.78
N THR A 91 13.25 -5.65 12.60
CA THR A 91 13.38 -7.03 13.10
C THR A 91 14.18 -7.94 12.20
N LYS A 92 14.10 -7.76 10.88
CA LYS A 92 14.74 -8.62 9.87
C LYS A 92 15.84 -7.94 9.05
N GLY A 93 15.92 -6.60 9.07
CA GLY A 93 16.82 -5.85 8.19
C GLY A 93 16.42 -5.90 6.71
N ILE A 94 15.16 -6.29 6.40
CA ILE A 94 14.65 -6.46 5.03
C ILE A 94 13.73 -5.29 4.68
N GLY A 95 13.90 -4.74 3.49
CA GLY A 95 13.08 -3.66 2.96
C GLY A 95 13.88 -2.70 2.11
N ARG A 96 13.18 -1.73 1.51
CA ARG A 96 13.78 -0.71 0.66
C ARG A 96 13.05 0.62 0.85
N GLY A 97 13.72 1.74 0.62
CA GLY A 97 13.09 3.06 0.59
C GLY A 97 11.99 3.10 -0.47
N GLN A 98 10.77 3.50 -0.08
CA GLN A 98 9.59 3.38 -0.96
C GLN A 98 9.73 4.18 -2.26
N ALA A 99 10.27 5.39 -2.19
CA ALA A 99 10.50 6.21 -3.39
C ALA A 99 11.42 5.50 -4.39
N THR A 100 12.55 4.98 -3.91
CA THR A 100 13.51 4.23 -4.75
C THR A 100 12.87 2.99 -5.35
N ALA A 101 12.11 2.22 -4.55
CA ALA A 101 11.44 1.01 -5.03
C ALA A 101 10.42 1.32 -6.14
N VAL A 102 9.60 2.36 -5.96
CA VAL A 102 8.61 2.76 -6.98
C VAL A 102 9.28 3.22 -8.25
N ILE A 103 10.34 4.05 -8.18
CA ILE A 103 11.05 4.54 -9.37
C ILE A 103 11.68 3.39 -10.16
N ASP A 104 12.39 2.49 -9.49
CA ASP A 104 13.07 1.38 -10.14
C ASP A 104 12.08 0.39 -10.79
N VAL A 105 11.00 0.08 -10.08
CA VAL A 105 9.97 -0.82 -10.61
C VAL A 105 9.18 -0.15 -11.74
N ALA A 106 8.91 1.16 -11.66
CA ALA A 106 8.26 1.87 -12.75
C ALA A 106 9.09 1.84 -14.04
N ALA A 107 10.41 2.01 -13.93
CA ALA A 107 11.31 1.89 -15.07
C ALA A 107 11.28 0.48 -15.67
N GLU A 108 11.25 -0.56 -14.86
CA GLU A 108 11.16 -1.94 -15.33
C GLU A 108 9.78 -2.26 -15.95
N ARG A 109 8.68 -1.73 -15.38
CA ARG A 109 7.34 -1.85 -15.98
C ARG A 109 7.32 -1.25 -17.39
N ASP A 110 7.87 -0.07 -17.58
CA ASP A 110 7.89 0.61 -18.87
C ASP A 110 8.72 -0.18 -19.88
N LYS A 111 9.89 -0.69 -19.48
CA LYS A 111 10.72 -1.58 -20.29
C LYS A 111 9.99 -2.89 -20.62
N TYR A 112 9.33 -3.53 -19.66
CA TYR A 112 8.54 -4.74 -19.90
C TYR A 112 7.41 -4.49 -20.92
N PHE A 113 6.75 -3.34 -20.80
CA PHE A 113 5.73 -2.94 -21.77
C PHE A 113 6.30 -2.72 -23.19
N GLU A 114 7.47 -2.09 -23.32
CA GLU A 114 8.15 -1.93 -24.60
C GLU A 114 8.52 -3.27 -25.23
N GLU A 115 8.97 -4.23 -24.43
CA GLU A 115 9.39 -5.56 -24.89
C GLU A 115 8.22 -6.47 -25.26
N THR A 116 7.11 -6.41 -24.53
CA THR A 116 6.03 -7.40 -24.61
C THR A 116 4.70 -6.86 -25.13
N GLY A 117 4.50 -5.54 -25.09
CA GLY A 117 3.21 -4.90 -25.34
C GLY A 117 2.20 -5.05 -24.18
N ILE A 118 2.60 -5.68 -23.05
CA ILE A 118 1.74 -5.93 -21.90
C ILE A 118 2.05 -4.90 -20.81
N TYR A 119 1.06 -4.04 -20.51
CA TYR A 119 1.18 -3.09 -19.41
C TYR A 119 0.67 -3.71 -18.10
N VAL A 120 1.57 -3.88 -17.12
CA VAL A 120 1.25 -4.40 -15.81
C VAL A 120 1.33 -3.24 -14.79
N PRO A 121 0.19 -2.69 -14.34
CA PRO A 121 0.17 -1.57 -13.39
C PRO A 121 0.89 -1.88 -12.08
N ILE A 122 1.44 -0.84 -11.44
CA ILE A 122 2.08 -0.96 -10.15
C ILE A 122 1.34 -0.19 -9.05
N CYS A 123 1.18 -0.83 -7.91
CA CYS A 123 0.56 -0.26 -6.71
C CYS A 123 1.63 0.12 -5.68
N ALA A 124 1.76 1.40 -5.33
CA ALA A 124 2.61 1.81 -4.23
C ALA A 124 1.94 1.50 -2.89
N ASP A 125 2.54 0.59 -2.11
CA ASP A 125 2.01 0.12 -0.83
C ASP A 125 2.96 0.42 0.33
N GLY A 126 2.47 1.17 1.30
CA GLY A 126 3.20 1.55 2.50
C GLY A 126 3.90 2.92 2.41
N GLY A 127 4.15 3.52 3.57
CA GLY A 127 4.85 4.81 3.70
C GLY A 127 4.01 6.04 3.33
N ILE A 128 2.78 5.89 2.90
CA ILE A 128 1.89 6.98 2.52
C ILE A 128 1.08 7.42 3.75
N VAL A 129 1.51 8.50 4.38
CA VAL A 129 0.89 9.06 5.60
C VAL A 129 0.30 10.45 5.42
N GLN A 130 0.69 11.16 4.35
CA GLN A 130 0.21 12.49 3.98
C GLN A 130 -0.40 12.46 2.58
N ASP A 131 -1.35 13.37 2.30
CA ASP A 131 -2.01 13.43 1.00
C ASP A 131 -1.02 13.65 -0.16
N TYR A 132 0.01 14.49 0.05
CA TYR A 132 1.03 14.75 -0.98
C TYR A 132 1.93 13.53 -1.27
N HIS A 133 2.04 12.55 -0.36
CA HIS A 133 2.75 11.30 -0.65
C HIS A 133 2.06 10.51 -1.78
N ILE A 134 0.73 10.64 -1.92
CA ILE A 134 -0.01 10.04 -3.04
C ILE A 134 0.45 10.68 -4.35
N THR A 135 0.51 12.02 -4.42
CA THR A 135 0.96 12.72 -5.61
C THR A 135 2.40 12.38 -5.97
N LEU A 136 3.29 12.30 -4.96
CA LEU A 136 4.67 11.87 -5.16
C LEU A 136 4.76 10.44 -5.70
N ALA A 137 4.01 9.49 -5.13
CA ALA A 137 3.99 8.10 -5.60
C ALA A 137 3.54 8.02 -7.08
N LEU A 138 2.48 8.74 -7.44
CA LEU A 138 2.00 8.81 -8.83
C LEU A 138 3.03 9.44 -9.77
N ALA A 139 3.69 10.53 -9.36
CA ALA A 139 4.74 11.19 -10.14
C ALA A 139 5.99 10.31 -10.30
N MET A 140 6.29 9.45 -9.32
CA MET A 140 7.38 8.47 -9.38
C MET A 140 7.07 7.25 -10.25
N GLY A 141 5.84 7.10 -10.72
CA GLY A 141 5.45 6.04 -11.63
C GLY A 141 4.39 5.06 -11.12
N ALA A 142 3.93 5.16 -9.88
CA ALA A 142 2.83 4.33 -9.40
C ALA A 142 1.53 4.63 -10.15
N ASP A 143 0.74 3.59 -10.44
CA ASP A 143 -0.56 3.73 -11.09
C ASP A 143 -1.67 3.99 -10.07
N PHE A 144 -1.52 3.42 -8.89
CA PHE A 144 -2.42 3.61 -7.74
C PHE A 144 -1.68 3.31 -6.44
N CYS A 145 -2.37 3.52 -5.30
CA CYS A 145 -1.77 3.38 -3.98
C CYS A 145 -2.62 2.47 -3.08
N MET A 146 -1.96 1.73 -2.19
CA MET A 146 -2.60 1.01 -1.09
C MET A 146 -2.32 1.75 0.23
N LEU A 147 -3.38 2.04 0.99
CA LEU A 147 -3.37 2.97 2.12
C LEU A 147 -4.00 2.32 3.36
N GLY A 148 -3.20 1.65 4.19
CA GLY A 148 -3.70 1.02 5.43
C GLY A 148 -4.06 2.07 6.49
N ARG A 149 -3.06 2.80 6.99
CA ARG A 149 -3.23 3.82 8.03
C ARG A 149 -4.24 4.90 7.67
N TYR A 150 -4.29 5.32 6.42
CA TYR A 150 -5.19 6.36 5.95
C TYR A 150 -6.65 5.97 6.19
N PHE A 151 -7.06 4.80 5.71
CA PHE A 151 -8.43 4.32 5.82
C PHE A 151 -8.83 3.90 7.22
N SER A 152 -7.90 3.45 8.06
CA SER A 152 -8.20 3.05 9.43
C SER A 152 -8.67 4.19 10.34
N ARG A 153 -8.52 5.45 9.93
CA ARG A 153 -8.86 6.66 10.68
C ARG A 153 -10.33 7.05 10.65
N PHE A 154 -11.11 6.51 9.71
CA PHE A 154 -12.46 6.95 9.42
C PHE A 154 -13.54 6.14 10.14
N ASP A 155 -14.76 6.68 10.19
CA ASP A 155 -15.92 6.04 10.82
C ASP A 155 -16.21 4.66 10.23
N GLU A 156 -16.02 4.49 8.93
CA GLU A 156 -16.29 3.25 8.19
C GLU A 156 -15.27 2.14 8.48
N SER A 157 -14.14 2.45 9.10
CA SER A 157 -13.21 1.42 9.62
C SER A 157 -13.87 0.68 10.78
N PRO A 158 -13.73 -0.67 10.87
CA PRO A 158 -14.48 -1.47 11.84
C PRO A 158 -14.08 -1.29 13.31
N THR A 159 -12.95 -0.62 13.59
CA THR A 159 -12.49 -0.41 14.97
C THR A 159 -13.27 0.70 15.67
N SER A 160 -13.38 0.62 16.99
CA SER A 160 -14.08 1.61 17.79
C SER A 160 -13.33 2.94 17.87
N LYS A 161 -14.09 4.02 17.92
CA LYS A 161 -13.60 5.36 18.25
C LYS A 161 -13.44 5.45 19.77
N ILE A 162 -12.25 5.75 20.24
CA ILE A 162 -11.91 5.81 21.67
C ILE A 162 -11.26 7.14 22.03
N LEU A 163 -11.31 7.52 23.29
CA LEU A 163 -10.67 8.73 23.81
C LEU A 163 -9.32 8.36 24.45
N VAL A 164 -8.24 8.88 23.90
CA VAL A 164 -6.87 8.65 24.40
C VAL A 164 -6.19 10.01 24.57
N GLY A 165 -5.76 10.34 25.78
CA GLY A 165 -5.07 11.60 26.05
C GLY A 165 -5.87 12.86 25.67
N GLY A 166 -7.20 12.82 25.75
CA GLY A 166 -8.08 13.94 25.40
C GLY A 166 -8.39 14.08 23.91
N SER A 167 -7.87 13.18 23.05
CA SER A 167 -8.12 13.17 21.60
C SER A 167 -8.83 11.90 21.17
N TYR A 168 -9.73 12.01 20.20
CA TYR A 168 -10.35 10.83 19.60
C TYR A 168 -9.39 10.09 18.71
N MET A 169 -9.29 8.77 18.90
CA MET A 169 -8.43 7.86 18.19
C MET A 169 -9.21 6.65 17.69
N LYS A 170 -8.63 5.92 16.74
CA LYS A 170 -9.06 4.59 16.30
C LYS A 170 -7.92 3.61 16.52
N GLU A 171 -8.24 2.38 16.89
CA GLU A 171 -7.23 1.32 17.00
C GLU A 171 -6.74 0.90 15.61
N TYR A 172 -5.45 0.63 15.50
CA TYR A 172 -4.80 0.21 14.26
C TYR A 172 -3.65 -0.74 14.55
N TRP A 173 -3.71 -1.95 14.02
CA TRP A 173 -2.70 -2.98 14.24
C TRP A 173 -2.27 -3.64 12.94
N GLY A 174 -1.01 -4.13 12.93
CA GLY A 174 -0.44 -4.84 11.80
C GLY A 174 -0.88 -6.29 11.76
N GLU A 175 -0.90 -6.85 10.56
CA GLU A 175 -1.17 -8.26 10.30
C GLU A 175 -0.20 -9.19 11.06
N GLY A 176 1.08 -8.80 11.15
CA GLY A 176 2.12 -9.53 11.90
C GLY A 176 2.14 -9.26 13.40
N SER A 177 1.15 -8.55 13.97
CA SER A 177 1.07 -8.30 15.41
C SER A 177 0.53 -9.50 16.17
N ALA A 178 0.82 -9.57 17.49
CA ALA A 178 0.25 -10.58 18.38
C ALA A 178 -1.28 -10.55 18.38
N ARG A 179 -1.87 -9.37 18.20
CA ARG A 179 -3.32 -9.17 18.11
C ARG A 179 -3.92 -9.83 16.89
N ALA A 180 -3.33 -9.61 15.69
CA ALA A 180 -3.81 -10.21 14.45
C ALA A 180 -3.70 -11.75 14.46
N ARG A 181 -2.67 -12.29 15.09
CA ARG A 181 -2.47 -13.73 15.24
C ARG A 181 -3.58 -14.42 16.04
N ASN A 182 -4.13 -13.75 17.04
CA ASN A 182 -5.25 -14.28 17.83
C ASN A 182 -6.56 -14.35 17.05
N TRP A 183 -6.62 -13.76 15.85
CA TRP A 183 -7.78 -13.77 14.96
C TRP A 183 -7.67 -14.85 13.86
N GLN A 184 -6.76 -15.82 14.00
CA GLN A 184 -6.64 -17.05 13.22
C GLN A 184 -6.28 -16.90 11.73
N ARG A 185 -5.95 -15.71 11.24
CA ARG A 185 -5.56 -15.56 9.82
C ARG A 185 -4.26 -16.29 9.46
N TYR A 186 -3.38 -16.50 10.42
CA TYR A 186 -2.14 -17.25 10.31
C TYR A 186 -2.12 -18.50 11.19
N ASP A 187 -3.26 -19.13 11.45
CA ASP A 187 -3.28 -20.40 12.14
C ASP A 187 -2.61 -21.48 11.28
N LEU A 188 -1.38 -21.76 11.63
CA LEU A 188 -0.55 -22.79 11.02
C LEU A 188 -0.86 -24.18 11.60
N GLY A 189 -2.11 -24.44 11.96
CA GLY A 189 -2.54 -25.71 12.55
C GLY A 189 -2.07 -25.89 14.00
N GLY A 190 -1.97 -24.81 14.77
CA GLY A 190 -1.65 -24.86 16.20
C GLY A 190 -0.18 -25.15 16.56
N ALA A 191 0.70 -25.37 15.57
CA ALA A 191 2.06 -25.82 15.81
C ALA A 191 3.16 -24.75 15.63
N ALA A 192 2.90 -23.65 14.94
CA ALA A 192 3.92 -22.63 14.69
C ALA A 192 3.58 -21.31 15.37
N LYS A 193 4.11 -21.09 16.56
CA LYS A 193 4.21 -19.74 17.13
C LYS A 193 5.25 -18.97 16.34
N LEU A 194 4.87 -17.82 15.76
CA LEU A 194 5.88 -16.83 15.36
C LEU A 194 6.68 -16.45 16.61
N ILE A 195 7.99 -16.52 16.51
CA ILE A 195 8.90 -16.30 17.64
C ILE A 195 8.98 -14.81 17.99
N PHE A 196 8.63 -13.93 17.04
CA PHE A 196 8.65 -12.47 17.19
C PHE A 196 7.51 -11.82 16.40
N ASP A 197 7.17 -10.58 16.75
CA ASP A 197 6.19 -9.77 16.05
C ASP A 197 6.83 -9.04 14.86
N GLU A 198 6.07 -8.89 13.78
CA GLU A 198 6.45 -8.11 12.59
C GLU A 198 5.54 -6.89 12.39
N GLY A 199 4.58 -6.67 13.28
CA GLY A 199 3.66 -5.55 13.25
C GLY A 199 3.34 -5.02 14.63
N GLY A 200 3.16 -3.69 14.74
CA GLY A 200 2.75 -3.02 15.96
C GLY A 200 1.24 -3.06 16.20
N ASP A 201 0.84 -2.86 17.45
CA ASP A 201 -0.53 -2.51 17.86
C ASP A 201 -0.53 -1.05 18.33
N SER A 202 -1.38 -0.21 17.76
CA SER A 202 -1.26 1.23 17.87
C SER A 202 -2.60 1.96 17.75
N TYR A 203 -2.54 3.28 17.88
CA TYR A 203 -3.66 4.18 17.62
C TYR A 203 -3.36 5.11 16.45
N VAL A 204 -4.40 5.49 15.72
CA VAL A 204 -4.35 6.54 14.71
C VAL A 204 -5.35 7.64 15.03
N PRO A 205 -5.06 8.91 14.74
CA PRO A 205 -5.99 10.00 14.95
C PRO A 205 -7.30 9.77 14.18
N TYR A 206 -8.43 9.90 14.83
CA TYR A 206 -9.75 9.84 14.21
C TYR A 206 -9.94 10.99 13.24
N ALA A 207 -10.53 10.74 12.08
CA ALA A 207 -10.63 11.69 10.98
C ALA A 207 -12.06 11.92 10.45
N GLY A 208 -13.09 11.43 11.13
CA GLY A 208 -14.49 11.63 10.71
C GLY A 208 -14.95 10.66 9.60
N ALA A 209 -15.89 11.10 8.79
CA ALA A 209 -16.42 10.32 7.69
C ALA A 209 -15.42 10.17 6.53
N LEU A 210 -15.36 8.99 5.93
CA LEU A 210 -14.48 8.68 4.80
C LEU A 210 -14.77 9.59 3.59
N ALA A 211 -16.04 9.85 3.30
CA ALA A 211 -16.43 10.69 2.17
C ALA A 211 -15.80 12.08 2.22
N ASP A 212 -15.80 12.73 3.40
CA ASP A 212 -15.20 14.05 3.61
C ASP A 212 -13.68 14.03 3.49
N GLY A 213 -13.06 13.00 4.09
CA GLY A 213 -11.61 12.76 4.01
C GLY A 213 -11.17 12.55 2.56
N MET A 214 -11.86 11.70 1.82
CA MET A 214 -11.55 11.43 0.40
C MET A 214 -11.75 12.66 -0.47
N ALA A 215 -12.83 13.42 -0.28
CA ALA A 215 -13.06 14.66 -1.03
C ALA A 215 -11.89 15.64 -0.84
N THR A 216 -11.44 15.82 0.40
CA THR A 216 -10.30 16.68 0.74
C THR A 216 -8.99 16.17 0.09
N THR A 217 -8.70 14.89 0.23
CA THR A 217 -7.48 14.27 -0.34
C THR A 217 -7.45 14.39 -1.86
N LEU A 218 -8.57 14.08 -2.53
CA LEU A 218 -8.66 14.19 -3.98
C LEU A 218 -8.53 15.65 -4.46
N ALA A 219 -9.08 16.61 -3.72
CA ALA A 219 -8.91 18.03 -4.04
C ALA A 219 -7.43 18.44 -3.98
N LYS A 220 -6.67 18.00 -2.98
CA LYS A 220 -5.24 18.28 -2.85
C LYS A 220 -4.43 17.63 -3.98
N VAL A 221 -4.69 16.35 -4.30
CA VAL A 221 -4.01 15.65 -5.40
C VAL A 221 -4.28 16.37 -6.74
N ARG A 222 -5.54 16.70 -7.03
CA ARG A 222 -5.93 17.44 -8.24
C ARG A 222 -5.28 18.82 -8.30
N SER A 223 -5.22 19.53 -7.18
CA SER A 223 -4.56 20.84 -7.10
C SER A 223 -3.08 20.74 -7.46
N THR A 224 -2.38 19.74 -6.94
CA THR A 224 -0.96 19.51 -7.30
C THR A 224 -0.80 19.16 -8.78
N MET A 225 -1.69 18.32 -9.34
CA MET A 225 -1.69 18.02 -10.78
C MET A 225 -1.89 19.28 -11.60
N CYS A 226 -2.82 20.17 -11.22
CA CYS A 226 -3.00 21.48 -11.87
C CYS A 226 -1.73 22.35 -11.80
N ASN A 227 -1.06 22.39 -10.64
CA ASN A 227 0.20 23.13 -10.50
C ASN A 227 1.31 22.58 -11.41
N CYS A 228 1.31 21.30 -11.71
CA CYS A 228 2.21 20.66 -12.67
C CYS A 228 1.73 20.81 -14.13
N GLY A 229 0.56 21.39 -14.38
CA GLY A 229 -0.05 21.48 -15.71
C GLY A 229 -0.50 20.12 -16.26
N ALA A 230 -0.82 19.15 -15.39
CA ALA A 230 -1.19 17.79 -15.74
C ALA A 230 -2.69 17.55 -15.55
N LEU A 231 -3.35 16.99 -16.57
CA LEU A 231 -4.75 16.58 -16.54
C LEU A 231 -4.91 15.09 -16.26
N THR A 232 -3.86 14.32 -16.51
CA THR A 232 -3.84 12.85 -16.34
C THR A 232 -2.61 12.42 -15.53
N ILE A 233 -2.65 11.19 -14.98
CA ILE A 233 -1.50 10.63 -14.27
C ILE A 233 -0.27 10.45 -15.18
N PRO A 234 -0.38 9.96 -16.42
CA PRO A 234 0.75 9.97 -17.35
C PRO A 234 1.36 11.35 -17.57
N GLU A 235 0.53 12.38 -17.77
CA GLU A 235 1.03 13.75 -17.89
C GLU A 235 1.71 14.26 -16.61
N LEU A 236 1.24 13.85 -15.43
CA LEU A 236 1.91 14.16 -14.17
C LEU A 236 3.32 13.57 -14.12
N ARG A 237 3.48 12.33 -14.55
CA ARG A 237 4.80 11.67 -14.63
C ARG A 237 5.76 12.38 -15.57
N GLU A 238 5.25 12.82 -16.71
CA GLU A 238 6.04 13.53 -17.72
C GLU A 238 6.46 14.94 -17.27
N LYS A 239 5.54 15.69 -16.64
CA LYS A 239 5.71 17.12 -16.34
C LYS A 239 6.28 17.40 -14.95
N ALA A 240 6.07 16.52 -13.98
CA ALA A 240 6.53 16.72 -12.62
C ALA A 240 8.07 16.63 -12.54
N LYS A 241 8.65 17.59 -11.80
CA LYS A 241 10.09 17.60 -11.51
C LYS A 241 10.31 17.26 -10.03
N LEU A 242 10.81 16.08 -9.77
CA LEU A 242 11.14 15.62 -8.42
C LEU A 242 12.53 16.12 -8.03
N THR A 243 12.66 16.61 -6.79
CA THR A 243 13.93 17.10 -6.24
C THR A 243 14.20 16.41 -4.92
N LEU A 244 15.45 15.94 -4.74
CA LEU A 244 15.90 15.45 -3.45
C LEU A 244 16.06 16.63 -2.49
N VAL A 245 15.54 16.50 -1.30
CA VAL A 245 15.63 17.50 -0.24
C VAL A 245 16.26 16.92 1.01
N SER A 246 16.90 17.77 1.82
CA SER A 246 17.43 17.40 3.12
C SER A 246 16.33 17.35 4.19
N ALA A 247 16.61 16.77 5.36
CA ALA A 247 15.71 16.83 6.50
C ALA A 247 15.38 18.28 6.92
N THR A 248 16.32 19.20 6.79
CA THR A 248 16.11 20.62 7.08
C THR A 248 15.10 21.25 6.10
N SER A 249 15.20 20.95 4.82
CA SER A 249 14.26 21.43 3.81
C SER A 249 12.83 20.89 4.01
N ILE A 250 12.68 19.72 4.62
CA ILE A 250 11.36 19.20 4.99
C ILE A 250 10.70 20.07 6.06
N VAL A 251 11.46 20.57 7.03
CA VAL A 251 10.96 21.50 8.05
C VAL A 251 10.58 22.84 7.43
N GLU A 252 11.43 23.39 6.57
CA GLU A 252 11.17 24.62 5.83
C GLU A 252 9.95 24.53 4.91
N GLY A 253 9.69 23.36 4.32
CA GLY A 253 8.54 23.11 3.46
C GLY A 253 7.17 23.11 4.18
N GLY A 254 7.15 23.21 5.50
CA GLY A 254 5.92 23.38 6.29
C GLY A 254 5.81 24.80 6.87
N ALA A 255 4.71 25.09 7.56
CA ALA A 255 4.63 26.31 8.34
C ALA A 255 5.72 26.30 9.43
N HIS A 256 6.60 27.28 9.41
CA HIS A 256 7.73 27.40 10.34
C HIS A 256 7.83 28.85 10.85
N ASP A 257 8.50 29.03 11.97
CA ASP A 257 8.68 30.34 12.63
C ASP A 257 7.37 31.10 12.93
N VAL A 258 6.25 30.37 13.00
CA VAL A 258 4.93 30.91 13.36
C VAL A 258 4.20 30.00 14.33
N LEU A 259 3.38 30.59 15.21
CA LEU A 259 2.46 29.85 16.05
C LEU A 259 1.12 29.71 15.33
N LEU A 260 0.77 28.49 14.92
CA LEU A 260 -0.52 28.21 14.28
C LEU A 260 -1.65 28.34 15.30
N LYS A 261 -2.70 29.10 14.96
CA LYS A 261 -3.88 29.30 15.83
C LYS A 261 -4.79 28.07 15.87
N ASP A 262 -4.82 27.28 14.80
CA ASP A 262 -5.67 26.11 14.70
C ASP A 262 -4.99 24.99 13.90
N THR A 263 -4.99 23.80 14.44
CA THR A 263 -4.55 22.57 13.77
C THR A 263 -5.76 21.69 13.40
N THR A 264 -6.86 22.30 12.98
CA THR A 264 -8.13 21.63 12.65
C THR A 264 -8.03 20.61 11.52
N ASN A 265 -6.89 20.53 10.84
CA ASN A 265 -6.59 19.48 9.88
C ASN A 265 -5.52 18.54 10.45
N GLY A 266 -5.90 17.62 11.31
CA GLY A 266 -5.30 16.33 11.68
C GLY A 266 -3.82 16.00 11.40
N ASN A 267 -2.98 16.97 11.12
CA ASN A 267 -1.55 16.83 10.94
C ASN A 267 -0.84 17.19 12.25
N GLN A 268 -1.06 16.39 13.28
CA GLN A 268 -0.11 16.38 14.36
C GLN A 268 1.18 15.76 13.82
N ARG A 269 2.21 16.62 13.71
CA ARG A 269 3.57 16.16 13.51
C ARG A 269 3.97 15.37 14.75
N GLY A 270 4.10 14.07 14.66
CA GLY A 270 4.78 13.18 15.57
C GLY A 270 5.92 12.54 14.79
#